data_b8f030d6a3ae2b23a206486e634b3ac6
#
_entry.id   b8f030d6a3ae2b23a206486e634b3ac6
#
_cell.length_a   1.000
_cell.length_b   1.000
_cell.length_c   1.000
_cell.angle_alpha   90.00
_cell.angle_beta   90.00
_cell.angle_gamma   90.00
#
_symmetry.space_group_name_H-M   'P 1'
#
loop_
_entity.id
_entity.type
_entity.pdbx_description
1 polymer ?
#
loop_
_entity_poly.entity_id
_entity_poly.type
_entity_poly.pdbx_seq_one_letter_code
_entity_poly.pdbx_strand_id
1 'polypeptide(L)'
;MNYATIKNCDIANGPGVRVSLFVSGCTHHCKGCFNQEAWDFHYGKPFTQATIDRILAMLVPGYIRGLTLLGGEPFEPENQGPIVELLRQMKAKFPEKSVWAFSGYLFDRDILPGKLGDPAITREYLGYLDVLVDGPFVEAKKDLALRFRGSSNQRLIDVPKTLKEGKIVLWEDWQGDLKGMK
;
A
#
# COMPACT_ATOMS: atom_id res chain seq x y z
N MET A 1 5.07 -14.86 4.49
CA MET A 1 4.80 -13.97 3.32
C MET A 1 5.87 -14.12 2.26
N ASN A 2 5.48 -14.11 1.00
CA ASN A 2 6.39 -13.93 -0.15
C ASN A 2 6.14 -12.57 -0.81
N TYR A 3 7.06 -12.16 -1.69
CA TYR A 3 6.90 -10.96 -2.51
C TYR A 3 7.33 -11.22 -3.95
N ALA A 4 6.58 -10.65 -4.89
CA ALA A 4 6.84 -10.78 -6.33
C ALA A 4 8.06 -9.94 -6.75
N THR A 5 8.09 -8.66 -6.38
CA THR A 5 9.18 -7.75 -6.73
C THR A 5 9.25 -6.52 -5.82
N ILE A 6 10.39 -5.84 -5.86
CA ILE A 6 10.58 -4.52 -5.25
C ILE A 6 11.07 -3.59 -6.37
N LYS A 7 10.33 -2.50 -6.59
CA LYS A 7 10.74 -1.44 -7.51
C LYS A 7 11.37 -0.30 -6.73
N ASN A 8 12.60 0.02 -7.07
CA ASN A 8 13.23 1.26 -6.64
C ASN A 8 12.88 2.38 -7.63
N CYS A 9 12.67 3.60 -7.15
CA CYS A 9 12.34 4.76 -7.99
C CYS A 9 11.05 4.61 -8.82
N ASP A 10 9.98 4.09 -8.21
CA ASP A 10 8.65 3.99 -8.81
C ASP A 10 7.93 5.35 -8.73
N ILE A 11 7.31 5.77 -9.84
CA ILE A 11 6.55 7.03 -9.96
C ILE A 11 5.05 6.80 -10.26
N ALA A 12 4.64 5.56 -10.42
CA ALA A 12 3.27 5.20 -10.84
C ALA A 12 2.31 4.97 -9.66
N ASN A 13 2.83 4.58 -8.50
CA ASN A 13 2.04 4.07 -7.40
C ASN A 13 2.02 5.02 -6.17
N GLY A 14 1.78 6.29 -6.43
CA GLY A 14 1.69 7.36 -5.43
C GLY A 14 2.51 8.58 -5.83
N PRO A 15 2.39 9.70 -5.10
CA PRO A 15 3.05 10.96 -5.45
C PRO A 15 4.57 10.89 -5.20
N GLY A 16 5.32 11.52 -6.09
CA GLY A 16 6.77 11.57 -6.04
C GLY A 16 7.45 10.25 -6.41
N VAL A 17 8.75 10.13 -6.10
CA VAL A 17 9.51 8.90 -6.32
C VAL A 17 9.41 8.03 -5.07
N ARG A 18 9.07 6.76 -5.25
CA ARG A 18 8.79 5.84 -4.15
C ARG A 18 9.53 4.52 -4.29
N VAL A 19 9.68 3.80 -3.21
CA VAL A 19 9.96 2.37 -3.24
C VAL A 19 8.61 1.65 -3.23
N SER A 20 8.42 0.67 -4.13
CA SER A 20 7.18 -0.11 -4.20
C SER A 20 7.46 -1.59 -3.93
N LEU A 21 6.81 -2.13 -2.90
CA LEU A 21 6.85 -3.55 -2.56
C LEU A 21 5.59 -4.23 -3.11
N PHE A 22 5.78 -5.16 -4.05
CA PHE A 22 4.73 -6.00 -4.60
C PHE A 22 4.71 -7.32 -3.84
N VAL A 23 3.77 -7.48 -2.92
CA VAL A 23 3.59 -8.72 -2.16
C VAL A 23 2.95 -9.81 -3.00
N SER A 24 3.04 -11.07 -2.54
CA SER A 24 2.35 -12.23 -3.11
C SER A 24 1.25 -12.71 -2.18
N GLY A 25 0.26 -13.40 -2.76
CA GLY A 25 -0.96 -13.81 -2.08
C GLY A 25 -2.09 -12.81 -2.25
N CYS A 26 -3.20 -13.26 -2.89
CA CYS A 26 -4.41 -12.46 -3.08
C CYS A 26 -5.60 -13.39 -3.32
N THR A 27 -6.63 -13.27 -2.49
CA THR A 27 -7.86 -14.07 -2.60
C THR A 27 -8.96 -13.38 -3.43
N HIS A 28 -8.75 -12.15 -3.89
CA HIS A 28 -9.76 -11.40 -4.64
C HIS A 28 -10.00 -11.92 -6.06
N HIS A 29 -8.97 -12.40 -6.74
CA HIS A 29 -9.03 -12.92 -8.12
C HIS A 29 -9.80 -12.00 -9.09
N CYS A 30 -9.54 -10.70 -9.04
CA CYS A 30 -10.24 -9.71 -9.86
C CYS A 30 -10.09 -9.99 -11.35
N LYS A 31 -11.20 -10.00 -12.10
CA LYS A 31 -11.15 -10.11 -13.55
C LYS A 31 -10.36 -8.96 -14.17
N GLY A 32 -9.43 -9.28 -15.07
CA GLY A 32 -8.57 -8.28 -15.69
C GLY A 32 -7.43 -7.74 -14.80
N CYS A 33 -7.16 -8.42 -13.67
CA CYS A 33 -6.00 -8.08 -12.82
C CYS A 33 -4.71 -8.13 -13.64
N PHE A 34 -3.88 -7.08 -13.53
CA PHE A 34 -2.60 -7.01 -14.24
C PHE A 34 -1.50 -7.87 -13.62
N ASN A 35 -1.70 -8.39 -12.40
CA ASN A 35 -0.70 -9.13 -11.63
C ASN A 35 -1.24 -10.47 -11.12
N GLN A 36 -1.78 -11.29 -12.04
CA GLN A 36 -2.41 -12.57 -11.69
C GLN A 36 -1.44 -13.58 -11.07
N GLU A 37 -0.16 -13.53 -11.44
CA GLU A 37 0.88 -14.39 -10.86
C GLU A 37 1.01 -14.19 -9.35
N ALA A 38 0.79 -12.97 -8.87
CA ALA A 38 0.84 -12.65 -7.44
C ALA A 38 -0.40 -13.09 -6.64
N TRP A 39 -1.37 -13.78 -7.23
CA TRP A 39 -2.44 -14.44 -6.47
C TRP A 39 -1.92 -15.62 -5.66
N ASP A 40 -0.91 -16.34 -6.18
CA ASP A 40 -0.26 -17.42 -5.47
C ASP A 40 0.58 -16.86 -4.30
N PHE A 41 0.30 -17.32 -3.07
CA PHE A 41 1.01 -16.94 -1.87
C PHE A 41 2.49 -17.36 -1.87
N HIS A 42 2.85 -18.34 -2.69
CA HIS A 42 4.23 -18.84 -2.83
C HIS A 42 4.99 -18.20 -3.99
N TYR A 43 4.34 -17.35 -4.78
CA TYR A 43 4.99 -16.70 -5.92
C TYR A 43 6.13 -15.77 -5.46
N GLY A 44 7.20 -15.74 -6.25
CA GLY A 44 8.33 -14.85 -6.05
C GLY A 44 9.34 -15.34 -5.01
N LYS A 45 9.69 -14.50 -4.04
CA LYS A 45 10.76 -14.74 -3.08
C LYS A 45 10.26 -14.65 -1.63
N PRO A 46 10.84 -15.43 -0.70
CA PRO A 46 10.55 -15.28 0.73
C PRO A 46 10.88 -13.87 1.22
N PHE A 47 9.97 -13.29 2.00
CA PHE A 47 10.18 -12.03 2.68
C PHE A 47 10.90 -12.26 4.01
N THR A 48 12.10 -11.73 4.16
CA THR A 48 12.99 -11.94 5.29
C THR A 48 13.52 -10.62 5.84
N GLN A 49 14.26 -10.66 6.94
CA GLN A 49 14.94 -9.47 7.47
C GLN A 49 15.89 -8.84 6.43
N ALA A 50 16.61 -9.65 5.65
CA ALA A 50 17.43 -9.14 4.57
C ALA A 50 16.63 -8.38 3.50
N THR A 51 15.37 -8.76 3.28
CA THR A 51 14.45 -8.01 2.39
C THR A 51 14.07 -6.67 3.01
N ILE A 52 13.79 -6.63 4.31
CA ILE A 52 13.53 -5.39 5.06
C ILE A 52 14.74 -4.46 4.97
N ASP A 53 15.94 -4.97 5.27
CA ASP A 53 17.19 -4.18 5.24
C ASP A 53 17.42 -3.58 3.84
N ARG A 54 17.17 -4.35 2.79
CA ARG A 54 17.24 -3.88 1.40
C ARG A 54 16.25 -2.76 1.11
N ILE A 55 14.99 -2.88 1.55
CA ILE A 55 13.97 -1.83 1.37
C ILE A 55 14.39 -0.57 2.14
N LEU A 56 14.85 -0.71 3.38
CA LEU A 56 15.32 0.41 4.18
C LEU A 56 16.50 1.14 3.54
N ALA A 57 17.45 0.39 2.94
CA ALA A 57 18.55 0.98 2.19
C ALA A 57 18.08 1.78 0.96
N MET A 58 17.04 1.28 0.24
CA MET A 58 16.44 1.99 -0.88
C MET A 58 15.70 3.26 -0.47
N LEU A 59 15.23 3.35 0.77
CA LEU A 59 14.54 4.52 1.30
C LEU A 59 15.49 5.64 1.76
N VAL A 60 16.80 5.40 1.91
CA VAL A 60 17.77 6.40 2.39
C VAL A 60 17.80 7.69 1.56
N PRO A 61 17.80 7.66 0.19
CA PRO A 61 17.90 8.88 -0.58
C PRO A 61 16.79 9.88 -0.29
N GLY A 62 17.14 11.16 -0.14
CA GLY A 62 16.19 12.23 0.21
C GLY A 62 15.10 12.48 -0.83
N TYR A 63 15.35 12.13 -2.10
CA TYR A 63 14.34 12.24 -3.17
C TYR A 63 13.28 11.15 -3.10
N ILE A 64 13.49 10.05 -2.37
CA ILE A 64 12.48 9.00 -2.16
C ILE A 64 11.46 9.51 -1.14
N ARG A 65 10.21 9.67 -1.57
CA ARG A 65 9.13 10.20 -0.74
C ARG A 65 8.54 9.19 0.25
N GLY A 66 8.69 7.90 -0.02
CA GLY A 66 8.18 6.86 0.88
C GLY A 66 8.06 5.49 0.25
N LEU A 67 7.27 4.66 0.91
CA LEU A 67 7.01 3.27 0.55
C LEU A 67 5.57 3.11 0.04
N THR A 68 5.39 2.29 -1.00
CA THR A 68 4.08 1.85 -1.47
C THR A 68 3.98 0.32 -1.38
N LEU A 69 2.89 -0.16 -0.81
CA LEU A 69 2.57 -1.57 -0.61
C LEU A 69 1.44 -1.97 -1.55
N LEU A 70 1.68 -2.92 -2.41
CA LEU A 70 0.73 -3.40 -3.42
C LEU A 70 1.15 -4.79 -3.93
N GLY A 71 0.60 -5.22 -5.06
CA GLY A 71 1.00 -6.46 -5.75
C GLY A 71 -0.11 -7.49 -5.72
N GLY A 72 -0.03 -8.50 -4.85
CA GLY A 72 -1.15 -9.32 -4.43
C GLY A 72 -2.09 -8.50 -3.56
N GLU A 73 -2.31 -8.92 -2.32
CA GLU A 73 -3.13 -8.19 -1.36
C GLU A 73 -2.35 -7.95 -0.06
N PRO A 74 -1.91 -6.71 0.22
CA PRO A 74 -1.16 -6.42 1.44
C PRO A 74 -1.94 -6.66 2.75
N PHE A 75 -3.28 -6.67 2.70
CA PHE A 75 -4.14 -6.94 3.86
C PHE A 75 -4.54 -8.40 4.02
N GLU A 76 -4.04 -9.33 3.20
CA GLU A 76 -4.19 -10.75 3.52
C GLU A 76 -3.59 -11.04 4.91
N PRO A 77 -4.24 -11.87 5.74
CA PRO A 77 -3.77 -12.16 7.11
C PRO A 77 -2.30 -12.57 7.19
N GLU A 78 -1.82 -13.37 6.22
CA GLU A 78 -0.43 -13.83 6.16
C GLU A 78 0.57 -12.71 5.84
N ASN A 79 0.12 -11.64 5.21
CA ASN A 79 0.96 -10.52 4.78
C ASN A 79 1.09 -9.43 5.83
N GLN A 80 0.06 -9.24 6.67
CA GLN A 80 0.01 -8.11 7.59
C GLN A 80 1.16 -8.10 8.61
N GLY A 81 1.43 -9.21 9.28
CA GLY A 81 2.49 -9.28 10.30
C GLY A 81 3.87 -8.89 9.78
N PRO A 82 4.38 -9.52 8.70
CA PRO A 82 5.65 -9.12 8.09
C PRO A 82 5.69 -7.68 7.57
N ILE A 83 4.57 -7.16 7.05
CA ILE A 83 4.47 -5.76 6.61
C ILE A 83 4.56 -4.82 7.83
N VAL A 84 3.85 -5.10 8.90
CA VAL A 84 3.91 -4.30 10.14
C VAL A 84 5.32 -4.23 10.67
N GLU A 85 6.07 -5.34 10.66
CA GLU A 85 7.48 -5.33 11.08
C GLU A 85 8.36 -4.43 10.20
N LEU A 86 8.18 -4.48 8.86
CA LEU A 86 8.83 -3.55 7.94
C LEU A 86 8.48 -2.08 8.28
N LEU A 87 7.20 -1.79 8.49
CA LEU A 87 6.73 -0.42 8.74
C LEU A 87 7.23 0.11 10.09
N ARG A 88 7.29 -0.73 11.11
CA ARG A 88 7.85 -0.39 12.42
C ARG A 88 9.31 0.04 12.29
N GLN A 89 10.13 -0.75 11.59
CA GLN A 89 11.55 -0.43 11.35
C GLN A 89 11.70 0.80 10.44
N MET A 90 10.85 0.94 9.41
CA MET A 90 10.86 2.09 8.53
C MET A 90 10.55 3.40 9.28
N LYS A 91 9.47 3.44 10.05
CA LYS A 91 9.07 4.65 10.77
C LYS A 91 10.03 5.03 11.90
N ALA A 92 10.73 4.05 12.49
CA ALA A 92 11.80 4.32 13.43
C ALA A 92 13.01 5.03 12.79
N LYS A 93 13.32 4.76 11.52
CA LYS A 93 14.45 5.36 10.78
C LYS A 93 14.06 6.59 9.97
N PHE A 94 12.86 6.61 9.42
CA PHE A 94 12.36 7.61 8.46
C PHE A 94 10.93 8.02 8.82
N PRO A 95 10.69 8.68 9.96
CA PRO A 95 9.34 9.04 10.40
C PRO A 95 8.60 9.95 9.42
N GLU A 96 9.34 10.76 8.64
CA GLU A 96 8.83 11.72 7.67
C GLU A 96 8.38 11.10 6.34
N LYS A 97 8.83 9.86 6.03
CA LYS A 97 8.50 9.22 4.75
C LYS A 97 7.11 8.61 4.79
N SER A 98 6.32 8.93 3.77
CA SER A 98 4.93 8.47 3.69
C SER A 98 4.79 7.00 3.30
N VAL A 99 3.71 6.38 3.78
CA VAL A 99 3.33 5.00 3.44
C VAL A 99 1.99 4.99 2.72
N TRP A 100 1.97 4.41 1.54
CA TRP A 100 0.78 4.15 0.74
C TRP A 100 0.52 2.66 0.67
N ALA A 101 -0.74 2.25 0.67
CA ALA A 101 -1.13 0.87 0.44
C ALA A 101 -2.29 0.78 -0.55
N PHE A 102 -2.33 -0.31 -1.29
CA PHE A 102 -3.44 -0.68 -2.16
C PHE A 102 -4.10 -1.94 -1.62
N SER A 103 -5.43 -1.98 -1.63
CA SER A 103 -6.19 -3.15 -1.19
C SER A 103 -7.44 -3.34 -2.03
N GLY A 104 -7.80 -4.60 -2.30
CA GLY A 104 -9.10 -4.96 -2.85
C GLY A 104 -10.21 -4.95 -1.80
N TYR A 105 -9.88 -4.97 -0.51
CA TYR A 105 -10.84 -4.84 0.58
C TYR A 105 -11.31 -3.39 0.75
N LEU A 106 -12.50 -3.22 1.35
CA LEU A 106 -13.03 -1.89 1.70
C LEU A 106 -12.64 -1.50 3.12
N PHE A 107 -12.12 -0.28 3.27
CA PHE A 107 -11.62 0.24 4.53
C PHE A 107 -12.65 0.14 5.67
N ASP A 108 -13.83 0.69 5.44
CA ASP A 108 -14.91 0.81 6.43
C ASP A 108 -15.68 -0.49 6.68
N ARG A 109 -15.69 -1.40 5.71
CA ARG A 109 -16.45 -2.65 5.78
C ARG A 109 -15.64 -3.86 6.23
N ASP A 110 -14.38 -3.94 5.79
CA ASP A 110 -13.57 -5.14 5.93
C ASP A 110 -12.34 -4.91 6.82
N ILE A 111 -11.60 -3.78 6.60
CA ILE A 111 -10.31 -3.53 7.25
C ILE A 111 -10.50 -2.94 8.65
N LEU A 112 -11.16 -1.79 8.76
CA LEU A 112 -11.34 -1.07 10.03
C LEU A 112 -12.07 -1.92 11.10
N PRO A 113 -13.11 -2.71 10.76
CA PRO A 113 -13.74 -3.61 11.73
C PRO A 113 -12.87 -4.79 12.18
N GLY A 114 -11.66 -4.96 11.61
CA GLY A 114 -10.74 -6.03 11.99
C GLY A 114 -11.18 -7.43 11.53
N LYS A 115 -11.83 -7.53 10.37
CA LYS A 115 -12.30 -8.82 9.82
C LYS A 115 -11.19 -9.66 9.17
N LEU A 116 -10.00 -9.06 8.99
CA LEU A 116 -8.91 -9.65 8.24
C LEU A 116 -7.76 -10.04 9.18
N GLY A 117 -7.85 -11.25 9.76
CA GLY A 117 -6.82 -11.77 10.64
C GLY A 117 -6.87 -11.20 12.07
N ASP A 118 -5.71 -10.81 12.62
CA ASP A 118 -5.62 -10.24 13.97
C ASP A 118 -5.98 -8.75 13.97
N PRO A 119 -7.05 -8.35 14.68
CA PRO A 119 -7.45 -6.94 14.74
C PRO A 119 -6.39 -6.01 15.34
N ALA A 120 -5.52 -6.50 16.23
CA ALA A 120 -4.45 -5.69 16.82
C ALA A 120 -3.38 -5.37 15.76
N ILE A 121 -2.99 -6.37 14.96
CA ILE A 121 -2.04 -6.19 13.85
C ILE A 121 -2.64 -5.25 12.79
N THR A 122 -3.90 -5.46 12.41
CA THR A 122 -4.59 -4.59 11.44
C THR A 122 -4.64 -3.14 11.92
N ARG A 123 -4.92 -2.91 13.22
CA ARG A 123 -4.95 -1.56 13.79
C ARG A 123 -3.57 -0.91 13.80
N GLU A 124 -2.53 -1.66 14.16
CA GLU A 124 -1.16 -1.17 14.10
C GLU A 124 -0.75 -0.81 12.67
N TYR A 125 -1.08 -1.68 11.70
CA TYR A 125 -0.83 -1.44 10.29
C TYR A 125 -1.46 -0.12 9.81
N LEU A 126 -2.75 0.09 10.11
CA LEU A 126 -3.44 1.33 9.78
C LEU A 126 -2.78 2.57 10.39
N GLY A 127 -2.20 2.45 11.57
CA GLY A 127 -1.48 3.53 12.25
C GLY A 127 -0.22 4.02 11.52
N TYR A 128 0.32 3.24 10.60
CA TYR A 128 1.48 3.62 9.78
C TYR A 128 1.12 4.19 8.41
N LEU A 129 -0.14 4.02 7.95
CA LEU A 129 -0.55 4.44 6.62
C LEU A 129 -0.90 5.91 6.56
N ASP A 130 -0.43 6.57 5.51
CA ASP A 130 -0.87 7.92 5.15
C ASP A 130 -2.06 7.86 4.18
N VAL A 131 -2.00 6.98 3.16
CA VAL A 131 -3.08 6.82 2.18
C VAL A 131 -3.33 5.34 1.90
N LEU A 132 -4.60 4.98 1.84
CA LEU A 132 -5.07 3.69 1.37
C LEU A 132 -5.89 3.86 0.09
N VAL A 133 -5.49 3.16 -0.96
CA VAL A 133 -6.33 2.97 -2.17
C VAL A 133 -7.13 1.70 -1.96
N ASP A 134 -8.42 1.83 -1.70
CA ASP A 134 -9.28 0.70 -1.32
C ASP A 134 -10.31 0.34 -2.39
N GLY A 135 -10.77 -0.89 -2.31
CA GLY A 135 -11.81 -1.47 -3.16
C GLY A 135 -11.27 -2.32 -4.32
N PRO A 136 -12.03 -3.35 -4.71
CA PRO A 136 -11.62 -4.28 -5.74
C PRO A 136 -11.49 -3.60 -7.10
N PHE A 137 -10.52 -4.05 -7.91
CA PHE A 137 -10.46 -3.63 -9.30
C PHE A 137 -11.67 -4.17 -10.07
N VAL A 138 -12.37 -3.28 -10.76
CA VAL A 138 -13.54 -3.60 -11.59
C VAL A 138 -13.23 -3.26 -13.05
N GLU A 139 -13.04 -4.26 -13.88
CA GLU A 139 -12.65 -4.12 -15.29
C GLU A 139 -13.58 -3.18 -16.07
N ALA A 140 -14.89 -3.28 -15.85
CA ALA A 140 -15.89 -2.43 -16.50
C ALA A 140 -15.81 -0.93 -16.09
N LYS A 141 -15.07 -0.62 -15.01
CA LYS A 141 -14.83 0.74 -14.48
C LYS A 141 -13.37 1.18 -14.65
N LYS A 142 -12.59 0.42 -15.44
CA LYS A 142 -11.20 0.75 -15.74
C LYS A 142 -11.14 2.09 -16.47
N ASP A 143 -10.25 2.96 -16.00
CA ASP A 143 -10.01 4.25 -16.63
C ASP A 143 -8.53 4.63 -16.45
N LEU A 144 -7.82 4.81 -17.55
CA LEU A 144 -6.39 5.13 -17.56
C LEU A 144 -6.08 6.59 -17.23
N ALA A 145 -7.10 7.46 -17.19
CA ALA A 145 -6.96 8.85 -16.77
C ALA A 145 -6.96 9.02 -15.23
N LEU A 146 -7.36 7.97 -14.49
CA LEU A 146 -7.37 8.00 -13.03
C LEU A 146 -5.94 7.99 -12.48
N ARG A 147 -5.68 8.92 -11.56
CA ARG A 147 -4.39 8.92 -10.85
C ARG A 147 -4.41 7.92 -9.69
N PHE A 148 -3.35 7.12 -9.61
CA PHE A 148 -3.07 6.18 -8.52
C PHE A 148 -4.17 5.14 -8.22
N ARG A 149 -5.04 4.82 -9.19
CA ARG A 149 -6.07 3.77 -9.08
C ARG A 149 -6.43 3.22 -10.45
N GLY A 150 -6.87 1.97 -10.50
CA GLY A 150 -7.13 1.28 -11.76
C GLY A 150 -8.57 1.38 -12.27
N SER A 151 -9.54 1.60 -11.36
CA SER A 151 -10.96 1.70 -11.69
C SER A 151 -11.68 2.75 -10.84
N SER A 152 -12.72 3.36 -11.39
CA SER A 152 -13.38 4.54 -10.81
C SER A 152 -14.11 4.28 -9.48
N ASN A 153 -14.38 3.02 -9.15
CA ASN A 153 -14.97 2.63 -7.85
C ASN A 153 -13.97 2.63 -6.69
N GLN A 154 -12.66 2.63 -6.97
CA GLN A 154 -11.64 2.65 -5.91
C GLN A 154 -11.54 4.04 -5.30
N ARG A 155 -11.29 4.09 -3.98
CA ARG A 155 -11.20 5.33 -3.20
C ARG A 155 -9.75 5.55 -2.76
N LEU A 156 -9.28 6.79 -2.80
CA LEU A 156 -8.05 7.21 -2.16
C LEU A 156 -8.44 7.80 -0.80
N ILE A 157 -8.07 7.13 0.28
CA ILE A 157 -8.49 7.47 1.64
C ILE A 157 -7.31 8.07 2.40
N ASP A 158 -7.49 9.27 2.96
CA ASP A 158 -6.59 9.86 3.95
C ASP A 158 -6.80 9.11 5.27
N VAL A 159 -5.90 8.18 5.57
CA VAL A 159 -6.08 7.27 6.71
C VAL A 159 -6.01 8.02 8.05
N PRO A 160 -5.03 8.90 8.31
CA PRO A 160 -4.98 9.64 9.57
C PRO A 160 -6.22 10.49 9.83
N LYS A 161 -6.72 11.21 8.82
CA LYS A 161 -7.95 12.01 8.98
C LYS A 161 -9.18 11.13 9.19
N THR A 162 -9.28 10.04 8.44
CA THR A 162 -10.38 9.08 8.56
C THR A 162 -10.44 8.49 9.98
N LEU A 163 -9.30 8.07 10.53
CA LEU A 163 -9.23 7.52 11.89
C LEU A 163 -9.57 8.57 12.95
N LYS A 164 -9.15 9.83 12.75
CA LYS A 164 -9.42 10.94 13.66
C LYS A 164 -10.89 11.37 13.66
N GLU A 165 -11.51 11.42 12.46
CA GLU A 165 -12.89 11.91 12.30
C GLU A 165 -13.95 10.82 12.46
N GLY A 166 -13.56 9.53 12.44
CA GLY A 166 -14.48 8.39 12.52
C GLY A 166 -15.39 8.23 11.29
N LYS A 167 -15.04 8.88 10.18
CA LYS A 167 -15.72 8.78 8.86
C LYS A 167 -14.71 8.80 7.75
N ILE A 168 -15.06 8.24 6.58
CA ILE A 168 -14.18 8.25 5.41
C ILE A 168 -13.88 9.69 4.99
N VAL A 169 -12.60 10.03 4.97
CA VAL A 169 -12.06 11.26 4.39
C VAL A 169 -11.23 10.89 3.17
N LEU A 170 -11.63 11.40 2.01
CA LEU A 170 -10.89 11.16 0.78
C LEU A 170 -9.61 11.99 0.78
N TRP A 171 -8.55 11.36 0.30
CA TRP A 171 -7.29 12.06 0.05
C TRP A 171 -7.48 13.03 -1.13
N GLU A 172 -7.28 14.29 -0.87
CA GLU A 172 -7.31 15.32 -1.91
C GLU A 172 -5.98 15.36 -2.64
N ASP A 173 -6.05 15.34 -3.98
CA ASP A 173 -4.84 15.40 -4.81
C ASP A 173 -4.11 16.72 -4.53
N TRP A 174 -3.02 16.61 -3.78
CA TRP A 174 -2.25 17.76 -3.39
C TRP A 174 -1.49 18.35 -4.59
N GLN A 175 -2.03 19.42 -5.15
CA GLN A 175 -1.36 20.19 -6.21
C GLN A 175 -0.20 21.05 -5.68
N GLY A 176 0.11 20.98 -4.39
CA GLY A 176 1.07 21.85 -3.71
C GLY A 176 2.54 21.48 -3.84
N ASP A 177 2.91 20.21 -4.10
CA ASP A 177 4.33 19.79 -4.08
C ASP A 177 5.15 20.20 -5.32
N LEU A 178 4.52 20.70 -6.37
CA LEU A 178 5.24 21.23 -7.52
C LEU A 178 5.72 22.69 -7.33
N LYS A 179 5.26 23.38 -6.28
CA LYS A 179 5.71 24.76 -5.99
C LYS A 179 7.02 24.85 -5.18
N GLY A 180 7.51 23.74 -4.65
CA GLY A 180 8.76 23.68 -3.88
C GLY A 180 9.99 23.27 -4.67
N MET A 181 9.87 22.99 -5.97
CA MET A 181 11.00 22.71 -6.88
C MET A 181 11.26 23.92 -7.77
N LYS A 182 11.76 25.01 -7.20
CA LYS A 182 12.45 26.09 -7.89
C LYS A 182 13.86 26.18 -7.35
#